data_424ee2eabf8e19c9daab4034a6e2e058
#
_entry.id   424ee2eabf8e19c9daab4034a6e2e058
#
_cell.length_a   1.000
_cell.length_b   1.000
_cell.length_c   1.000
_cell.angle_alpha   90.00
_cell.angle_beta   90.00
_cell.angle_gamma   90.00
#
_symmetry.space_group_name_H-M   'P 1'
#
loop_
_entity.id
_entity.type
_entity.pdbx_description
1 polymer ?
#
loop_
_entity_poly.entity_id
_entity_poly.type
_entity_poly.pdbx_seq_one_letter_code
_entity_poly.pdbx_strand_id
1 'polypeptide(L)'
;MNDVNVTNCKDVIIKVFIIGYRKRGESIVVLFVDKVTHLVIYSIVIDSFKCAGNNKTIEILKSYNIKVVDLLCWSHPDIDHTWGIDDILQSYCSPTTKIVIPFALSDPSFNSYKGCYIN
;
A
#
# COMPACT_ATOMS: atom_id res chain seq x y z
N MET A 1 -1.55 -10.49 14.61
CA MET A 1 -2.35 -9.35 14.13
C MET A 1 -3.10 -8.79 15.32
N ASN A 2 -2.83 -7.56 15.64
CA ASN A 2 -3.66 -6.88 16.62
C ASN A 2 -4.99 -6.56 15.94
N ASP A 3 -6.08 -7.12 16.45
CA ASP A 3 -7.39 -6.73 16.00
C ASP A 3 -7.57 -5.26 16.32
N VAL A 4 -7.88 -4.46 15.30
CA VAL A 4 -8.25 -3.07 15.51
C VAL A 4 -9.55 -3.07 16.30
N ASN A 5 -9.48 -2.61 17.52
CA ASN A 5 -10.69 -2.50 18.33
C ASN A 5 -11.51 -1.32 17.83
N VAL A 6 -12.49 -1.60 16.99
CA VAL A 6 -13.38 -0.60 16.38
C VAL A 6 -14.43 -0.04 17.34
N THR A 7 -14.43 -0.40 18.62
CA THR A 7 -15.46 0.05 19.57
C THR A 7 -15.39 1.55 19.90
N ASN A 8 -14.30 2.24 19.51
CA ASN A 8 -14.12 3.69 19.71
C ASN A 8 -13.92 4.45 18.39
N CYS A 9 -14.70 4.12 17.35
CA CYS A 9 -14.59 4.75 16.02
C CYS A 9 -14.72 6.29 16.03
N LYS A 10 -15.36 6.88 17.05
CA LYS A 10 -15.51 8.34 17.19
C LYS A 10 -14.19 9.08 17.41
N ASP A 11 -13.15 8.37 17.83
CA ASP A 11 -11.84 8.94 18.13
C ASP A 11 -10.82 8.71 17.00
N VAL A 12 -11.27 8.22 15.88
CA VAL A 12 -10.43 7.90 14.71
C VAL A 12 -10.82 8.76 13.51
N ILE A 13 -9.81 9.31 12.84
CA ILE A 13 -9.96 9.96 11.55
C ILE A 13 -9.42 9.03 10.48
N ILE A 14 -10.20 8.82 9.43
CA ILE A 14 -9.76 8.06 8.26
C ILE A 14 -9.28 9.06 7.21
N LYS A 15 -8.02 8.94 6.80
CA LYS A 15 -7.44 9.73 5.72
C LYS A 15 -7.22 8.83 4.51
N VAL A 16 -7.72 9.26 3.36
CA VAL A 16 -7.57 8.54 2.10
C VAL A 16 -6.79 9.42 1.13
N PHE A 17 -5.70 8.89 0.61
CA PHE A 17 -4.87 9.53 -0.40
C PHE A 17 -5.00 8.74 -1.70
N ILE A 18 -5.52 9.36 -2.74
CA ILE A 18 -5.59 8.78 -4.07
C ILE A 18 -4.48 9.42 -4.89
N ILE A 19 -3.55 8.59 -5.35
CA ILE A 19 -2.34 9.03 -6.02
C ILE A 19 -2.42 8.61 -7.48
N GLY A 20 -2.30 9.57 -8.38
CA GLY A 20 -2.23 9.33 -9.81
C GLY A 20 -1.09 10.15 -10.44
N TYR A 21 -0.57 9.65 -11.54
CA TYR A 21 0.50 10.31 -12.30
C TYR A 21 -0.01 10.64 -13.70
N ARG A 22 -0.67 11.78 -13.85
CA ARG A 22 -1.29 12.19 -15.12
C ARG A 22 -2.29 11.13 -15.60
N LYS A 23 -1.90 10.36 -16.64
CA LYS A 23 -2.72 9.30 -17.21
C LYS A 23 -2.26 7.90 -16.85
N ARG A 24 -1.30 7.78 -15.93
CA ARG A 24 -0.69 6.51 -15.53
C ARG A 24 -0.56 6.42 -14.04
N GLY A 25 -0.60 5.19 -13.57
CA GLY A 25 -0.33 4.86 -12.17
C GLY A 25 -1.48 5.20 -11.25
N GLU A 26 -1.78 4.27 -10.40
CA GLU A 26 -2.76 4.42 -9.35
C GLU A 26 -2.24 3.79 -8.07
N SER A 27 -2.38 4.51 -7.00
CA SER A 27 -2.07 4.02 -5.66
C SER A 27 -3.01 4.69 -4.66
N ILE A 28 -3.40 3.93 -3.66
CA ILE A 28 -4.26 4.45 -2.60
C ILE A 28 -3.60 4.16 -1.26
N VAL A 29 -3.54 5.19 -0.42
CA VAL A 29 -3.11 5.03 0.97
C VAL A 29 -4.28 5.36 1.87
N VAL A 30 -4.60 4.45 2.79
CA VAL A 30 -5.64 4.67 3.80
C VAL A 30 -4.99 4.62 5.18
N LEU A 31 -5.16 5.68 5.94
CA LEU A 31 -4.63 5.80 7.29
C LEU A 31 -5.75 5.99 8.29
N PHE A 32 -5.72 5.18 9.33
CA PHE A 32 -6.54 5.35 10.52
C PHE A 32 -5.71 6.09 11.55
N VAL A 33 -6.09 7.31 11.87
CA VAL A 33 -5.32 8.22 12.71
C VAL A 33 -6.08 8.50 14.00
N ASP A 34 -5.41 8.34 15.13
CA ASP A 34 -5.97 8.72 16.42
C ASP A 34 -6.21 10.24 16.45
N LYS A 35 -7.41 10.63 16.80
CA LYS A 35 -7.86 12.02 16.75
C LYS A 35 -7.16 12.90 17.80
N VAL A 36 -6.75 12.32 18.91
CA VAL A 36 -6.12 13.01 20.03
C VAL A 36 -4.61 13.05 19.91
N THR A 37 -4.00 11.89 19.66
CA THR A 37 -2.55 11.76 19.60
C THR A 37 -1.97 12.06 18.22
N HIS A 38 -2.81 12.06 17.18
CA HIS A 38 -2.42 12.17 15.77
C HIS A 38 -1.51 11.04 15.27
N LEU A 39 -1.41 9.95 16.03
CA LEU A 39 -0.65 8.77 15.62
C LEU A 39 -1.47 7.89 14.68
N VAL A 40 -0.77 7.28 13.72
CA VAL A 40 -1.38 6.29 12.83
C VAL A 40 -1.59 4.99 13.59
N ILE A 41 -2.85 4.53 13.66
CA ILE A 41 -3.24 3.29 14.33
C ILE A 41 -3.14 2.11 13.36
N TYR A 42 -3.51 2.34 12.10
CA TYR A 42 -3.53 1.30 11.07
C TYR A 42 -3.27 1.94 9.71
N SER A 43 -2.53 1.25 8.86
CA SER A 43 -2.16 1.74 7.54
C SER A 43 -2.40 0.68 6.46
N ILE A 44 -2.99 1.12 5.37
CA ILE A 44 -3.27 0.30 4.19
C ILE A 44 -2.65 0.97 2.98
N VAL A 45 -1.92 0.20 2.18
CA VAL A 45 -1.46 0.60 0.85
C VAL A 45 -2.11 -0.31 -0.19
N ILE A 46 -2.76 0.28 -1.16
CA ILE A 46 -3.35 -0.43 -2.30
C ILE A 46 -2.60 0.02 -3.55
N ASP A 47 -1.93 -0.92 -4.19
CA ASP A 47 -1.05 -0.72 -5.34
C ASP A 47 0.07 0.29 -5.06
N SER A 48 0.98 0.44 -5.98
CA SER A 48 2.01 1.47 -5.93
C SER A 48 2.60 1.67 -7.30
N PHE A 49 2.84 2.93 -7.64
CA PHE A 49 3.49 3.30 -8.88
C PHE A 49 4.53 4.38 -8.60
N LYS A 50 5.67 4.28 -9.25
CA LYS A 50 6.70 5.32 -9.20
C LYS A 50 6.91 5.93 -10.58
N CYS A 51 7.13 7.23 -10.62
CA CYS A 51 7.39 7.96 -11.85
C CYS A 51 8.68 8.75 -11.72
N ALA A 52 9.60 8.57 -12.67
CA ALA A 52 10.90 9.24 -12.67
C ALA A 52 11.67 9.08 -11.34
N GLY A 53 11.62 7.90 -10.75
CA GLY A 53 12.26 7.58 -9.46
C GLY A 53 11.50 8.06 -8.23
N ASN A 54 10.39 8.77 -8.38
CA ASN A 54 9.60 9.27 -7.26
C ASN A 54 8.40 8.36 -6.99
N ASN A 55 8.31 7.89 -5.75
CA ASN A 55 7.18 7.13 -5.26
C ASN A 55 6.41 7.96 -4.23
N LYS A 56 5.29 8.54 -4.66
CA LYS A 56 4.46 9.40 -3.78
C LYS A 56 3.83 8.64 -2.62
N THR A 57 3.59 7.33 -2.79
CA THR A 57 3.13 6.49 -1.69
C THR A 57 4.14 6.52 -0.55
N ILE A 58 5.42 6.35 -0.86
CA ILE A 58 6.50 6.41 0.14
C ILE A 58 6.60 7.79 0.77
N GLU A 59 6.44 8.86 0.00
CA GLU A 59 6.44 10.22 0.54
C GLU A 59 5.35 10.40 1.60
N ILE A 60 4.14 9.88 1.36
CA ILE A 60 3.06 9.92 2.33
C ILE A 60 3.39 9.09 3.57
N LEU A 61 3.87 7.86 3.39
CA LEU A 61 4.26 6.99 4.51
C LEU A 61 5.32 7.66 5.39
N LYS A 62 6.31 8.27 4.79
CA LYS A 62 7.35 9.03 5.52
C LYS A 62 6.77 10.22 6.27
N SER A 63 5.86 10.98 5.65
CA SER A 63 5.28 12.17 6.28
C SER A 63 4.46 11.85 7.53
N TYR A 64 3.96 10.63 7.65
CA TYR A 64 3.24 10.13 8.82
C TYR A 64 4.09 9.26 9.75
N ASN A 65 5.40 9.22 9.56
CA ASN A 65 6.34 8.40 10.35
C ASN A 65 5.98 6.91 10.37
N ILE A 66 5.37 6.41 9.31
CA ILE A 66 5.04 5.00 9.19
C ILE A 66 6.34 4.23 8.89
N LYS A 67 6.62 3.19 9.68
CA LYS A 67 7.78 2.31 9.50
C LYS A 67 7.39 1.00 8.84
N VAL A 68 6.19 0.51 9.17
CA VAL A 68 5.64 -0.75 8.67
C VAL A 68 4.18 -0.52 8.34
N VAL A 69 3.76 -0.90 7.13
CA VAL A 69 2.35 -0.91 6.75
C VAL A 69 1.68 -2.17 7.30
N ASP A 70 0.43 -2.04 7.70
CA ASP A 70 -0.34 -3.15 8.27
C ASP A 70 -0.91 -4.06 7.17
N LEU A 71 -1.34 -3.46 6.07
CA LEU A 71 -1.91 -4.17 4.93
C LEU A 71 -1.37 -3.60 3.62
N LEU A 72 -0.79 -4.45 2.80
CA LEU A 72 -0.45 -4.15 1.41
C LEU A 72 -1.36 -4.97 0.51
N CYS A 73 -2.14 -4.29 -0.32
CA CYS A 73 -2.98 -4.91 -1.33
C CYS A 73 -2.43 -4.60 -2.72
N TRP A 74 -2.09 -5.63 -3.46
CA TRP A 74 -1.75 -5.52 -4.87
C TRP A 74 -2.94 -6.01 -5.68
N SER A 75 -3.66 -5.09 -6.34
CA SER A 75 -4.97 -5.38 -6.92
C SER A 75 -4.89 -6.15 -8.23
N HIS A 76 -3.94 -5.78 -9.08
CA HIS A 76 -3.70 -6.49 -10.36
C HIS A 76 -2.30 -6.19 -10.90
N PRO A 77 -1.80 -7.07 -11.79
CA PRO A 77 -0.38 -7.08 -12.15
C PRO A 77 0.02 -6.08 -13.24
N ASP A 78 -0.84 -5.16 -13.61
CA ASP A 78 -0.50 -4.14 -14.61
C ASP A 78 0.62 -3.22 -14.12
N ILE A 79 1.46 -2.76 -15.02
CA ILE A 79 2.65 -1.96 -14.69
C ILE A 79 2.30 -0.71 -13.89
N ASP A 80 1.20 -0.06 -14.22
CA ASP A 80 0.74 1.17 -13.57
C ASP A 80 0.23 0.96 -12.13
N HIS A 81 0.06 -0.29 -11.71
CA HIS A 81 -0.28 -0.68 -10.34
C HIS A 81 0.87 -1.36 -9.61
N THR A 82 1.92 -1.72 -10.32
CA THR A 82 2.97 -2.64 -9.84
C THR A 82 4.33 -1.96 -9.68
N TRP A 83 4.64 -0.96 -10.46
CA TRP A 83 6.00 -0.43 -10.61
C TRP A 83 6.65 0.09 -9.32
N GLY A 84 5.89 0.34 -8.28
CA GLY A 84 6.39 0.78 -6.98
C GLY A 84 6.17 -0.21 -5.84
N ILE A 85 5.56 -1.37 -6.12
CA ILE A 85 5.24 -2.37 -5.09
C ILE A 85 6.50 -2.93 -4.43
N ASP A 86 7.55 -3.16 -5.19
CA ASP A 86 8.83 -3.67 -4.68
C ASP A 86 9.43 -2.75 -3.62
N ASP A 87 9.35 -1.45 -3.81
CA ASP A 87 9.82 -0.48 -2.83
C ASP A 87 9.04 -0.58 -1.51
N ILE A 88 7.72 -0.78 -1.59
CA ILE A 88 6.89 -0.96 -0.41
C ILE A 88 7.22 -2.29 0.29
N LEU A 89 7.36 -3.36 -0.47
CA LEU A 89 7.71 -4.68 0.07
C LEU A 89 9.05 -4.67 0.81
N GLN A 90 10.05 -4.03 0.22
CA GLN A 90 11.39 -4.02 0.79
C GLN A 90 11.54 -3.10 2.00
N SER A 91 10.88 -1.95 1.98
CA SER A 91 11.14 -0.89 2.95
C SER A 91 10.04 -0.71 3.99
N TYR A 92 8.81 -1.16 3.72
CA TYR A 92 7.64 -0.90 4.56
C TYR A 92 6.86 -2.16 4.96
N CYS A 93 7.32 -3.34 4.61
CA CYS A 93 6.70 -4.59 5.02
C CYS A 93 7.58 -5.34 6.02
N SER A 94 6.94 -6.01 6.96
CA SER A 94 7.54 -6.90 7.94
C SER A 94 6.77 -8.23 7.95
N PRO A 95 7.21 -9.25 8.72
CA PRO A 95 6.43 -10.48 8.87
C PRO A 95 5.02 -10.28 9.41
N THR A 96 4.72 -9.13 10.03
CA THR A 96 3.38 -8.80 10.53
C THR A 96 2.49 -8.14 9.48
N THR A 97 3.04 -7.68 8.36
CA THR A 97 2.27 -7.07 7.28
C THR A 97 1.42 -8.12 6.59
N LYS A 98 0.11 -7.87 6.48
CA LYS A 98 -0.74 -8.68 5.62
C LYS A 98 -0.55 -8.26 4.17
N ILE A 99 -0.39 -9.24 3.30
CA ILE A 99 -0.22 -9.01 1.86
C ILE A 99 -1.34 -9.72 1.13
N VAL A 100 -2.10 -8.95 0.36
CA VAL A 100 -3.13 -9.45 -0.54
C VAL A 100 -2.61 -9.32 -1.96
N ILE A 101 -2.60 -10.42 -2.68
CA ILE A 101 -2.12 -10.49 -4.05
C ILE A 101 -3.25 -10.90 -5.00
N PRO A 102 -3.18 -10.53 -6.29
CA PRO A 102 -4.18 -10.97 -7.26
C PRO A 102 -4.21 -12.47 -7.40
N PHE A 103 -5.39 -13.03 -7.53
CA PHE A 103 -5.56 -14.47 -7.78
C PHE A 103 -4.79 -14.95 -9.01
N ALA A 104 -4.69 -14.12 -10.03
CA ALA A 104 -3.95 -14.42 -11.26
C ALA A 104 -2.47 -14.78 -11.03
N LEU A 105 -1.85 -14.32 -9.94
CA LEU A 105 -0.47 -14.67 -9.59
C LEU A 105 -0.30 -16.14 -9.20
N SER A 106 -1.35 -16.80 -8.77
CA SER A 106 -1.34 -18.23 -8.46
C SER A 106 -1.58 -19.13 -9.70
N ASP A 107 -1.93 -18.53 -10.84
CA ASP A 107 -2.17 -19.24 -12.09
C ASP A 107 -0.83 -19.48 -12.82
N PRO A 108 -0.50 -20.74 -13.20
CA PRO A 108 0.72 -21.02 -13.95
C PRO A 108 0.84 -20.27 -15.28
N SER A 109 -0.28 -19.89 -15.91
CA SER A 109 -0.29 -19.08 -17.13
C SER A 109 0.24 -17.67 -16.92
N PHE A 110 0.25 -17.20 -15.68
CA PHE A 110 0.76 -15.87 -15.31
C PHE A 110 2.26 -15.73 -15.56
N ASN A 111 3.02 -16.80 -15.50
CA ASN A 111 4.47 -16.78 -15.80
C ASN A 111 4.79 -16.34 -17.23
N SER A 112 3.80 -16.29 -18.11
CA SER A 112 3.94 -15.76 -19.47
C SER A 112 3.69 -14.25 -19.57
N TYR A 113 3.25 -13.60 -18.50
CA TYR A 113 3.03 -12.15 -18.48
C TYR A 113 4.36 -11.42 -18.35
N LYS A 114 4.87 -10.99 -19.50
CA LYS A 114 6.09 -10.18 -19.57
C LYS A 114 5.80 -8.76 -19.07
N GLY A 115 5.93 -8.52 -17.81
CA GLY A 115 5.69 -7.17 -17.29
C GLY A 115 5.40 -7.08 -15.82
N CYS A 116 5.26 -8.20 -15.14
CA CYS A 116 5.14 -8.24 -13.70
C CYS A 116 6.45 -8.76 -13.12
N TYR A 117 7.21 -7.84 -12.60
CA TYR A 117 8.43 -8.18 -11.91
C TYR A 117 8.23 -7.96 -10.42
N ILE A 118 7.96 -9.05 -9.71
CA ILE A 118 8.35 -9.17 -8.32
C ILE A 118 9.70 -9.89 -8.36
N ASN A 119 10.75 -9.17 -8.17
CA ASN A 119 12.03 -9.76 -7.86
C ASN A 119 12.17 -9.85 -6.35
#